data_e26a8ca91eccb9a2a8239fdf1e2156ba
#
_entry.id   e26a8ca91eccb9a2a8239fdf1e2156ba
#
_cell.length_a   1.000
_cell.length_b   1.000
_cell.length_c   1.000
_cell.angle_alpha   90.00
_cell.angle_beta   90.00
_cell.angle_gamma   90.00
#
_symmetry.space_group_name_H-M   'P 1'
#
loop_
_entity.id
_entity.type
_entity.pdbx_description
1 polymer ?
#
loop_
_entity_poly.entity_id
_entity_poly.type
_entity_poly.pdbx_seq_one_letter_code
_entity_poly.pdbx_strand_id
1 'polypeptide(L)'
;MVTFFTKNDGKVSAIAKGAKRPKSKFSGTLEPFQKIAIDYSGRTSLKTLKSSECIEPFKEFCTRKNLYSAFYVNELINCMVKSNEDPIEIFNLYEQCILQLYDDSDTNKVLRNFEFNMMKVLGYEINFQSDYRSGDPLDANSFYTYAPQMGFTISDSGYGGEQLIEIREKKFSKENLELAKQIIKQTLDFYFEELNINSRSFFR
;
A
#
# COMPACT_ATOMS: atom_id res chain seq x y z
N MET A 1 2.56 -18.75 13.96
CA MET A 1 1.58 -18.34 12.94
C MET A 1 2.29 -17.41 11.97
N VAL A 2 2.00 -17.53 10.69
CA VAL A 2 2.51 -16.66 9.62
C VAL A 2 1.32 -16.23 8.78
N THR A 3 1.29 -14.97 8.35
CA THR A 3 0.31 -14.45 7.40
C THR A 3 0.99 -14.24 6.06
N PHE A 4 0.41 -14.76 5.01
CA PHE A 4 0.86 -14.61 3.64
C PHE A 4 -0.12 -13.71 2.90
N PHE A 5 0.40 -12.89 2.00
CA PHE A 5 -0.43 -12.26 1.00
C PHE A 5 -0.26 -13.03 -0.31
N THR A 6 -1.33 -13.70 -0.73
CA THR A 6 -1.29 -14.64 -1.86
C THR A 6 -2.01 -14.06 -3.08
N LYS A 7 -1.58 -14.48 -4.27
CA LYS A 7 -2.12 -13.97 -5.53
C LYS A 7 -3.59 -14.33 -5.75
N ASN A 8 -4.01 -15.54 -5.34
CA ASN A 8 -5.34 -16.05 -5.67
C ASN A 8 -6.32 -16.00 -4.49
N ASP A 9 -5.81 -16.09 -3.25
CA ASP A 9 -6.66 -16.21 -2.06
C ASP A 9 -6.49 -15.01 -1.10
N GLY A 10 -5.78 -13.96 -1.53
CA GLY A 10 -5.54 -12.77 -0.71
C GLY A 10 -4.74 -13.08 0.57
N LYS A 11 -5.21 -12.58 1.70
CA LYS A 11 -4.53 -12.81 3.00
C LYS A 11 -4.85 -14.20 3.54
N VAL A 12 -3.83 -15.03 3.70
CA VAL A 12 -3.92 -16.39 4.27
C VAL A 12 -3.09 -16.48 5.53
N SER A 13 -3.73 -16.79 6.65
CA SER A 13 -3.05 -17.08 7.92
C SER A 13 -2.87 -18.58 8.09
N ALA A 14 -1.63 -19.01 8.36
CA ALA A 14 -1.32 -20.43 8.52
C ALA A 14 -0.38 -20.71 9.69
N ILE A 15 -0.50 -21.91 10.25
CA ILE A 15 0.44 -22.45 11.24
C ILE A 15 1.51 -23.25 10.51
N ALA A 16 2.75 -22.80 10.57
CA ALA A 16 3.93 -23.54 10.12
C ALA A 16 4.46 -24.41 11.26
N LYS A 17 3.92 -25.64 11.39
CA LYS A 17 4.29 -26.57 12.47
C LYS A 17 5.77 -26.94 12.38
N GLY A 18 6.51 -26.69 13.44
CA GLY A 18 7.95 -27.02 13.51
C GLY A 18 8.88 -26.03 12.80
N ALA A 19 8.40 -24.86 12.35
CA ALA A 19 9.23 -23.87 11.67
C ALA A 19 10.47 -23.43 12.46
N LYS A 20 10.39 -23.38 13.81
CA LYS A 20 11.50 -23.01 14.68
C LYS A 20 12.44 -24.17 15.05
N ARG A 21 12.23 -25.37 14.54
CA ARG A 21 13.11 -26.52 14.84
C ARG A 21 14.40 -26.45 14.01
N PRO A 22 15.54 -26.90 14.58
CA PRO A 22 16.74 -27.14 13.75
C PRO A 22 16.38 -28.06 12.58
N LYS A 23 16.86 -27.74 11.38
CA LYS A 23 16.55 -28.47 10.12
C LYS A 23 15.04 -28.48 9.76
N SER A 24 14.32 -27.40 10.08
CA SER A 24 12.94 -27.24 9.64
C SER A 24 12.85 -27.23 8.11
N LYS A 25 11.84 -27.88 7.55
CA LYS A 25 11.54 -27.80 6.11
C LYS A 25 11.15 -26.38 5.63
N PHE A 26 10.88 -25.48 6.55
CA PHE A 26 10.56 -24.09 6.32
C PHE A 26 11.75 -23.13 6.52
N SER A 27 12.95 -23.68 6.75
CA SER A 27 14.14 -22.86 6.99
C SER A 27 14.47 -22.00 5.78
N GLY A 28 14.61 -20.69 5.98
CA GLY A 28 14.96 -19.73 4.93
C GLY A 28 13.83 -19.38 3.97
N THR A 29 12.59 -19.88 4.17
CA THR A 29 11.46 -19.61 3.27
C THR A 29 10.32 -18.82 3.91
N LEU A 30 10.46 -18.43 5.18
CA LEU A 30 9.42 -17.66 5.89
C LEU A 30 9.89 -16.27 6.31
N GLU A 31 10.89 -15.76 5.63
CA GLU A 31 11.36 -14.40 5.86
C GLU A 31 10.46 -13.39 5.12
N PRO A 32 10.28 -12.17 5.67
CA PRO A 32 9.49 -11.13 5.00
C PRO A 32 10.02 -10.79 3.60
N PHE A 33 9.15 -10.34 2.73
CA PHE A 33 9.46 -9.85 1.38
C PHE A 33 10.03 -10.89 0.40
N GLN A 34 10.00 -12.15 0.75
CA GLN A 34 10.31 -13.24 -0.19
C GLN A 34 9.08 -13.60 -1.02
N LYS A 35 9.29 -13.86 -2.30
CA LYS A 35 8.28 -14.48 -3.16
C LYS A 35 8.40 -15.99 -3.06
N ILE A 36 7.36 -16.63 -2.56
CA ILE A 36 7.37 -18.07 -2.28
C ILE A 36 6.11 -18.73 -2.83
N ALA A 37 6.25 -19.98 -3.28
CA ALA A 37 5.13 -20.88 -3.50
C ALA A 37 4.78 -21.57 -2.18
N ILE A 38 3.50 -21.62 -1.84
CA ILE A 38 3.02 -22.27 -0.62
C ILE A 38 1.92 -23.28 -0.92
N ASP A 39 1.95 -24.41 -0.21
CA ASP A 39 0.82 -25.35 -0.12
C ASP A 39 0.28 -25.36 1.31
N TYR A 40 -1.03 -25.22 1.45
CA TYR A 40 -1.69 -25.20 2.73
C TYR A 40 -3.01 -25.94 2.70
N SER A 41 -3.52 -26.33 3.85
CA SER A 41 -4.83 -26.99 3.99
C SER A 41 -5.52 -26.56 5.28
N GLY A 42 -6.83 -26.80 5.30
CA GLY A 42 -7.69 -26.52 6.44
C GLY A 42 -9.01 -25.90 5.99
N ARG A 43 -10.10 -26.19 6.69
CA ARG A 43 -11.44 -25.68 6.40
C ARG A 43 -11.73 -24.34 7.11
N THR A 44 -10.98 -24.03 8.16
CA THR A 44 -11.13 -22.80 8.94
C THR A 44 -10.29 -21.66 8.37
N SER A 45 -10.50 -20.44 8.85
CA SER A 45 -9.68 -19.26 8.49
C SER A 45 -8.20 -19.46 8.78
N LEU A 46 -7.86 -20.16 9.87
CA LEU A 46 -6.48 -20.52 10.21
C LEU A 46 -6.12 -21.84 9.53
N LYS A 47 -5.24 -21.78 8.55
CA LYS A 47 -4.76 -22.91 7.76
C LYS A 47 -3.58 -23.63 8.43
N THR A 48 -3.18 -24.75 7.87
CA THR A 48 -1.91 -25.43 8.18
C THR A 48 -1.01 -25.38 6.96
N LEU A 49 0.16 -24.79 7.09
CA LEU A 49 1.17 -24.75 6.04
C LEU A 49 1.77 -26.16 5.86
N LYS A 50 1.71 -26.68 4.63
CA LYS A 50 2.27 -28.00 4.27
C LYS A 50 3.69 -27.89 3.71
N SER A 51 3.90 -26.96 2.78
CA SER A 51 5.19 -26.69 2.18
C SER A 51 5.36 -25.22 1.84
N SER A 52 6.62 -24.81 1.68
CA SER A 52 6.99 -23.51 1.13
C SER A 52 8.25 -23.68 0.31
N GLU A 53 8.28 -23.08 -0.87
CA GLU A 53 9.41 -23.08 -1.79
C GLU A 53 9.72 -21.65 -2.20
N CYS A 54 11.00 -21.28 -2.19
CA CYS A 54 11.44 -19.95 -2.61
C CYS A 54 11.36 -19.86 -4.14
N ILE A 55 10.54 -18.93 -4.67
CA ILE A 55 10.51 -18.58 -6.10
C ILE A 55 11.59 -17.55 -6.39
N GLU A 56 11.60 -16.47 -5.58
CA GLU A 56 12.61 -15.42 -5.66
C GLU A 56 13.18 -15.20 -4.25
N PRO A 57 14.50 -15.33 -4.08
CA PRO A 57 15.12 -15.11 -2.76
C PRO A 57 14.98 -13.65 -2.32
N PHE A 58 15.05 -13.47 -1.02
CA PHE A 58 15.12 -12.14 -0.43
C PHE A 58 16.31 -11.36 -1.04
N LYS A 59 16.02 -10.13 -1.46
CA LYS A 59 17.04 -9.15 -1.85
C LYS A 59 17.19 -8.15 -0.73
N GLU A 60 18.41 -7.71 -0.45
CA GLU A 60 18.62 -6.63 0.49
C GLU A 60 18.07 -5.32 -0.09
N PHE A 61 17.35 -4.56 0.73
CA PHE A 61 16.93 -3.21 0.33
C PHE A 61 18.14 -2.28 0.30
N CYS A 62 18.24 -1.43 -0.73
CA CYS A 62 19.35 -0.50 -0.90
C CYS A 62 19.54 0.44 0.31
N THR A 63 18.46 0.81 1.00
CA THR A 63 18.51 1.67 2.17
C THR A 63 17.58 1.21 3.27
N ARG A 64 17.86 1.65 4.52
CA ARG A 64 16.91 1.46 5.64
C ARG A 64 15.56 2.10 5.38
N LYS A 65 15.54 3.25 4.67
CA LYS A 65 14.30 3.92 4.29
C LYS A 65 13.44 3.02 3.41
N ASN A 66 14.03 2.34 2.43
CA ASN A 66 13.31 1.41 1.55
C ASN A 66 12.74 0.22 2.33
N LEU A 67 13.53 -0.36 3.24
CA LEU A 67 13.06 -1.42 4.14
C LEU A 67 11.87 -0.97 5.01
N TYR A 68 11.96 0.20 5.64
CA TYR A 68 10.85 0.73 6.45
C TYR A 68 9.61 1.03 5.60
N SER A 69 9.82 1.49 4.36
CA SER A 69 8.73 1.70 3.41
C SER A 69 8.06 0.40 3.01
N ALA A 70 8.81 -0.69 2.85
CA ALA A 70 8.24 -2.01 2.60
C ALA A 70 7.40 -2.52 3.80
N PHE A 71 7.85 -2.31 5.04
CA PHE A 71 7.03 -2.60 6.22
C PHE A 71 5.76 -1.75 6.28
N TYR A 72 5.84 -0.47 5.92
CA TYR A 72 4.67 0.38 5.80
C TYR A 72 3.66 -0.15 4.77
N VAL A 73 4.13 -0.57 3.60
CA VAL A 73 3.29 -1.20 2.57
C VAL A 73 2.63 -2.48 3.10
N ASN A 74 3.36 -3.32 3.83
CA ASN A 74 2.77 -4.51 4.48
C ASN A 74 1.67 -4.16 5.49
N GLU A 75 1.85 -3.10 6.27
CA GLU A 75 0.82 -2.65 7.20
C GLU A 75 -0.42 -2.14 6.48
N LEU A 76 -0.26 -1.38 5.39
CA LEU A 76 -1.38 -0.94 4.54
C LEU A 76 -2.17 -2.15 4.00
N ILE A 77 -1.49 -3.13 3.39
CA ILE A 77 -2.13 -4.37 2.92
C ILE A 77 -2.88 -5.06 4.06
N ASN A 78 -2.24 -5.17 5.22
CA ASN A 78 -2.86 -5.88 6.35
C ASN A 78 -4.11 -5.18 6.88
N CYS A 79 -4.14 -3.86 6.90
CA CYS A 79 -5.24 -3.08 7.44
C CYS A 79 -6.36 -2.84 6.41
N MET A 80 -6.01 -2.56 5.15
CA MET A 80 -6.97 -2.11 4.15
C MET A 80 -7.63 -3.25 3.38
N VAL A 81 -6.89 -4.35 3.11
CA VAL A 81 -7.40 -5.47 2.31
C VAL A 81 -8.31 -6.35 3.14
N LYS A 82 -9.56 -6.49 2.70
CA LYS A 82 -10.56 -7.40 3.28
C LYS A 82 -10.68 -8.66 2.43
N SER A 83 -11.38 -9.68 2.92
CA SER A 83 -11.52 -10.97 2.25
C SER A 83 -12.35 -10.96 0.96
N ASN A 84 -13.04 -9.86 0.67
CA ASN A 84 -13.94 -9.74 -0.49
C ASN A 84 -13.30 -8.96 -1.66
N GLU A 85 -12.07 -8.49 -1.51
CA GLU A 85 -11.37 -7.71 -2.52
C GLU A 85 -10.76 -8.64 -3.58
N ASP A 86 -10.55 -8.12 -4.82
CA ASP A 86 -9.84 -8.86 -5.86
C ASP A 86 -8.37 -9.04 -5.47
N PRO A 87 -7.96 -10.27 -5.09
CA PRO A 87 -6.62 -10.48 -4.60
C PRO A 87 -5.56 -10.34 -5.70
N ILE A 88 -5.90 -10.60 -6.95
CA ILE A 88 -4.94 -10.63 -8.06
C ILE A 88 -4.43 -9.22 -8.36
N GLU A 89 -5.33 -8.26 -8.48
CA GLU A 89 -4.96 -6.87 -8.78
C GLU A 89 -4.13 -6.27 -7.64
N ILE A 90 -4.59 -6.45 -6.40
CA ILE A 90 -3.88 -5.95 -5.21
C ILE A 90 -2.51 -6.61 -5.07
N PHE A 91 -2.42 -7.93 -5.32
CA PHE A 91 -1.13 -8.65 -5.30
C PHE A 91 -0.15 -8.08 -6.32
N ASN A 92 -0.60 -7.81 -7.54
CA ASN A 92 0.26 -7.24 -8.58
C ASN A 92 0.76 -5.83 -8.19
N LEU A 93 -0.10 -4.98 -7.62
CA LEU A 93 0.30 -3.66 -7.11
C LEU A 93 1.34 -3.78 -5.99
N TYR A 94 1.11 -4.68 -5.04
CA TYR A 94 2.03 -4.95 -3.93
C TYR A 94 3.39 -5.44 -4.44
N GLU A 95 3.40 -6.46 -5.32
CA GLU A 95 4.62 -7.01 -5.89
C GLU A 95 5.43 -5.95 -6.63
N GLN A 96 4.77 -5.15 -7.48
CA GLN A 96 5.42 -4.06 -8.21
C GLN A 96 6.03 -3.02 -7.25
N CYS A 97 5.31 -2.66 -6.19
CA CYS A 97 5.81 -1.72 -5.18
C CYS A 97 7.06 -2.26 -4.47
N ILE A 98 7.03 -3.52 -4.02
CA ILE A 98 8.18 -4.15 -3.34
C ILE A 98 9.39 -4.25 -4.28
N LEU A 99 9.19 -4.61 -5.55
CA LEU A 99 10.27 -4.66 -6.54
C LEU A 99 10.90 -3.28 -6.75
N GLN A 100 10.10 -2.21 -6.87
CA GLN A 100 10.60 -0.84 -6.99
C GLN A 100 11.34 -0.36 -5.72
N LEU A 101 10.96 -0.84 -4.54
CA LEU A 101 11.66 -0.53 -3.29
C LEU A 101 12.98 -1.29 -3.13
N TYR A 102 13.19 -2.41 -3.83
CA TYR A 102 14.51 -3.07 -3.88
C TYR A 102 15.51 -2.26 -4.71
N ASP A 103 15.05 -1.61 -5.77
CA ASP A 103 15.88 -0.77 -6.62
C ASP A 103 16.10 0.61 -5.97
N ASP A 104 17.05 1.38 -6.49
CA ASP A 104 17.33 2.76 -6.05
C ASP A 104 16.33 3.78 -6.64
N SER A 105 15.05 3.40 -6.65
CA SER A 105 13.95 4.25 -7.10
C SER A 105 13.60 5.31 -6.04
N ASP A 106 13.05 6.44 -6.48
CA ASP A 106 12.55 7.46 -5.55
C ASP A 106 11.43 6.89 -4.66
N THR A 107 11.81 6.50 -3.45
CA THR A 107 10.93 5.87 -2.46
C THR A 107 9.63 6.65 -2.24
N ASN A 108 9.70 8.01 -2.26
CA ASN A 108 8.50 8.81 -2.03
C ASN A 108 7.52 8.69 -3.20
N LYS A 109 8.01 8.68 -4.44
CA LYS A 109 7.18 8.47 -5.64
C LYS A 109 6.59 7.07 -5.67
N VAL A 110 7.40 6.06 -5.33
CA VAL A 110 6.94 4.66 -5.26
C VAL A 110 5.77 4.53 -4.28
N LEU A 111 5.91 5.07 -3.07
CA LEU A 111 4.85 5.03 -2.06
C LEU A 111 3.59 5.77 -2.50
N ARG A 112 3.71 7.00 -3.04
CA ARG A 112 2.53 7.77 -3.53
C ARG A 112 1.78 7.01 -4.63
N ASN A 113 2.51 6.46 -5.60
CA ASN A 113 1.90 5.66 -6.67
C ASN A 113 1.18 4.42 -6.12
N PHE A 114 1.82 3.70 -5.19
CA PHE A 114 1.20 2.54 -4.57
C PHE A 114 -0.09 2.92 -3.83
N GLU A 115 -0.05 3.93 -2.97
CA GLU A 115 -1.20 4.37 -2.16
C GLU A 115 -2.39 4.84 -3.00
N PHE A 116 -2.15 5.66 -4.04
CA PHE A 116 -3.22 6.10 -4.94
C PHE A 116 -3.85 4.92 -5.70
N ASN A 117 -3.03 4.02 -6.24
CA ASN A 117 -3.54 2.88 -6.96
C ASN A 117 -4.27 1.90 -6.03
N MET A 118 -3.77 1.70 -4.81
CA MET A 118 -4.40 0.87 -3.80
C MET A 118 -5.78 1.41 -3.40
N MET A 119 -5.88 2.73 -3.14
CA MET A 119 -7.16 3.36 -2.84
C MET A 119 -8.14 3.25 -4.00
N LYS A 120 -7.66 3.40 -5.25
CA LYS A 120 -8.49 3.23 -6.45
C LYS A 120 -9.06 1.82 -6.55
N VAL A 121 -8.22 0.79 -6.41
CA VAL A 121 -8.65 -0.62 -6.50
C VAL A 121 -9.65 -0.97 -5.39
N LEU A 122 -9.48 -0.39 -4.20
CA LEU A 122 -10.38 -0.59 -3.07
C LEU A 122 -11.67 0.28 -3.12
N GLY A 123 -11.86 1.08 -4.17
CA GLY A 123 -13.04 1.94 -4.33
C GLY A 123 -13.02 3.25 -3.54
N TYR A 124 -11.86 3.66 -3.04
CA TYR A 124 -11.63 4.92 -2.33
C TYR A 124 -10.86 5.93 -3.18
N GLU A 125 -11.03 5.89 -4.51
CA GLU A 125 -10.32 6.78 -5.43
C GLU A 125 -10.57 8.25 -5.10
N ILE A 126 -9.49 9.03 -5.00
CA ILE A 126 -9.58 10.48 -4.78
C ILE A 126 -9.86 11.15 -6.12
N ASN A 127 -10.96 11.90 -6.19
CA ASN A 127 -11.31 12.63 -7.39
C ASN A 127 -10.49 13.93 -7.52
N PHE A 128 -9.51 13.93 -8.42
CA PHE A 128 -8.73 15.10 -8.81
C PHE A 128 -9.22 15.72 -10.13
N GLN A 129 -10.38 15.32 -10.65
CA GLN A 129 -10.87 15.79 -11.94
C GLN A 129 -11.68 17.07 -11.83
N SER A 130 -12.53 17.15 -10.80
CA SER A 130 -13.54 18.20 -10.70
C SER A 130 -13.83 18.62 -9.27
N ASP A 131 -14.36 19.82 -9.12
CA ASP A 131 -15.02 20.27 -7.90
C ASP A 131 -16.26 19.41 -7.65
N TYR A 132 -16.41 18.89 -6.43
CA TYR A 132 -17.52 17.98 -6.12
C TYR A 132 -18.89 18.69 -6.01
N ARG A 133 -18.89 20.02 -5.82
CA ARG A 133 -20.15 20.81 -5.70
C ARG A 133 -20.64 21.30 -7.04
N SER A 134 -19.75 21.89 -7.85
CA SER A 134 -20.13 22.45 -9.16
C SER A 134 -20.06 21.41 -10.29
N GLY A 135 -19.20 20.40 -10.14
CA GLY A 135 -18.88 19.46 -11.21
C GLY A 135 -17.87 20.00 -12.25
N ASP A 136 -17.44 21.25 -12.11
CA ASP A 136 -16.49 21.87 -13.02
C ASP A 136 -15.08 21.26 -12.87
N PRO A 137 -14.29 21.16 -13.94
CA PRO A 137 -12.90 20.77 -13.85
C PRO A 137 -12.11 21.66 -12.88
N LEU A 138 -11.11 21.11 -12.21
CA LEU A 138 -10.24 21.91 -11.35
C LEU A 138 -9.49 22.97 -12.16
N ASP A 139 -9.53 24.21 -11.72
CA ASP A 139 -8.82 25.36 -12.30
C ASP A 139 -7.47 25.57 -11.59
N ALA A 140 -6.40 25.68 -12.40
CA ALA A 140 -5.04 25.87 -11.92
C ALA A 140 -4.85 27.13 -11.04
N ASN A 141 -5.63 28.18 -11.27
CA ASN A 141 -5.51 29.47 -10.60
C ASN A 141 -6.35 29.58 -9.32
N SER A 142 -7.08 28.52 -8.97
CA SER A 142 -7.98 28.49 -7.82
C SER A 142 -7.40 27.70 -6.65
N PHE A 143 -7.95 27.93 -5.45
CA PHE A 143 -7.65 27.15 -4.27
C PHE A 143 -8.82 26.22 -3.93
N TYR A 144 -8.51 25.11 -3.26
CA TYR A 144 -9.48 24.09 -2.92
C TYR A 144 -9.32 23.60 -1.48
N THR A 145 -10.44 23.27 -0.86
CA THR A 145 -10.46 22.44 0.35
C THR A 145 -10.73 20.99 -0.04
N TYR A 146 -10.29 20.05 0.79
CA TYR A 146 -10.44 18.61 0.57
C TYR A 146 -11.28 17.97 1.68
N ALA A 147 -12.27 17.19 1.28
CA ALA A 147 -13.05 16.33 2.15
C ALA A 147 -12.97 14.88 1.64
N PRO A 148 -12.45 13.89 2.44
CA PRO A 148 -12.15 12.54 1.96
C PRO A 148 -13.29 11.82 1.23
N GLN A 149 -14.54 11.99 1.67
CA GLN A 149 -15.70 11.38 1.02
C GLN A 149 -16.17 12.10 -0.25
N MET A 150 -15.93 13.40 -0.32
CA MET A 150 -16.53 14.25 -1.35
C MET A 150 -15.54 14.62 -2.44
N GLY A 151 -14.28 14.84 -2.09
CA GLY A 151 -13.26 15.35 -2.98
C GLY A 151 -12.90 16.80 -2.72
N PHE A 152 -12.58 17.54 -3.76
CA PHE A 152 -12.16 18.93 -3.71
C PHE A 152 -13.31 19.88 -4.00
N THR A 153 -13.35 21.05 -3.33
CA THR A 153 -14.25 22.15 -3.66
C THR A 153 -13.52 23.48 -3.53
N ILE A 154 -13.89 24.42 -4.39
CA ILE A 154 -13.29 25.76 -4.46
C ILE A 154 -13.39 26.46 -3.10
N SER A 155 -12.36 27.23 -2.74
CA SER A 155 -12.29 28.00 -1.50
C SER A 155 -11.32 29.17 -1.65
N ASP A 156 -11.32 30.08 -0.67
CA ASP A 156 -10.41 31.25 -0.67
C ASP A 156 -8.96 30.88 -0.35
N SER A 157 -8.71 29.70 0.20
CA SER A 157 -7.37 29.22 0.56
C SER A 157 -7.34 27.69 0.65
N GLY A 158 -6.15 27.11 0.69
CA GLY A 158 -5.95 25.67 0.83
C GLY A 158 -5.04 25.09 -0.23
N TYR A 159 -5.46 24.02 -0.87
CA TYR A 159 -4.68 23.31 -1.90
C TYR A 159 -4.73 24.08 -3.23
N GLY A 160 -3.56 24.40 -3.82
CA GLY A 160 -3.49 25.07 -5.12
C GLY A 160 -3.94 24.14 -6.27
N GLY A 161 -4.79 24.66 -7.16
CA GLY A 161 -5.33 23.88 -8.26
C GLY A 161 -4.28 23.35 -9.22
N GLU A 162 -3.24 24.14 -9.52
CA GLU A 162 -2.10 23.71 -10.34
C GLU A 162 -1.43 22.46 -9.72
N GLN A 163 -1.16 22.47 -8.41
CA GLN A 163 -0.53 21.34 -7.71
C GLN A 163 -1.43 20.09 -7.72
N LEU A 164 -2.74 20.25 -7.57
CA LEU A 164 -3.70 19.13 -7.64
C LEU A 164 -3.73 18.52 -9.03
N ILE A 165 -3.68 19.35 -10.08
CA ILE A 165 -3.62 18.92 -11.49
C ILE A 165 -2.30 18.15 -11.75
N GLU A 166 -1.18 18.65 -11.27
CA GLU A 166 0.13 17.99 -11.40
C GLU A 166 0.17 16.64 -10.68
N ILE A 167 -0.42 16.54 -9.47
CA ILE A 167 -0.55 15.26 -8.73
C ILE A 167 -1.39 14.27 -9.53
N ARG A 168 -2.51 14.69 -10.11
CA ARG A 168 -3.33 13.88 -11.03
C ARG A 168 -2.51 13.31 -12.19
N GLU A 169 -1.64 14.15 -12.78
CA GLU A 169 -0.78 13.78 -13.90
C GLU A 169 0.51 13.04 -13.47
N LYS A 170 0.64 12.73 -12.17
CA LYS A 170 1.83 12.10 -11.57
C LYS A 170 3.13 12.87 -11.79
N LYS A 171 3.03 14.17 -11.95
CA LYS A 171 4.17 15.10 -12.00
C LYS A 171 4.59 15.46 -10.57
N PHE A 172 5.39 14.60 -9.95
CA PHE A 172 5.78 14.75 -8.57
C PHE A 172 7.05 15.60 -8.42
N SER A 173 6.88 16.89 -8.12
CA SER A 173 7.89 17.73 -7.48
C SER A 173 8.03 17.36 -5.99
N LYS A 174 9.01 17.94 -5.28
CA LYS A 174 9.15 17.71 -3.85
C LYS A 174 7.94 18.22 -3.06
N GLU A 175 7.43 19.40 -3.42
CA GLU A 175 6.26 20.02 -2.83
C GLU A 175 5.00 19.16 -3.08
N ASN A 176 4.80 18.70 -4.31
CA ASN A 176 3.66 17.87 -4.68
C ASN A 176 3.66 16.51 -4.00
N LEU A 177 4.84 15.94 -3.71
CA LEU A 177 4.95 14.69 -2.94
C LEU A 177 4.47 14.87 -1.49
N GLU A 178 4.82 15.98 -0.83
CA GLU A 178 4.34 16.25 0.52
C GLU A 178 2.83 16.57 0.54
N LEU A 179 2.35 17.30 -0.46
CA LEU A 179 0.92 17.58 -0.62
C LEU A 179 0.12 16.28 -0.84
N ALA A 180 0.56 15.43 -1.76
CA ALA A 180 -0.03 14.12 -2.02
C ALA A 180 -0.07 13.26 -0.75
N LYS A 181 1.01 13.24 0.03
CA LYS A 181 1.10 12.54 1.31
C LYS A 181 0.09 13.05 2.34
N GLN A 182 -0.14 14.37 2.42
CA GLN A 182 -1.15 14.96 3.31
C GLN A 182 -2.55 14.53 2.91
N ILE A 183 -2.90 14.62 1.63
CA ILE A 183 -4.20 14.22 1.09
C ILE A 183 -4.46 12.74 1.34
N ILE A 184 -3.49 11.88 1.01
CA ILE A 184 -3.58 10.43 1.25
C ILE A 184 -3.76 10.14 2.74
N LYS A 185 -2.98 10.82 3.60
CA LYS A 185 -3.09 10.62 5.05
C LYS A 185 -4.49 10.97 5.55
N GLN A 186 -5.06 12.11 5.13
CA GLN A 186 -6.44 12.49 5.49
C GLN A 186 -7.45 11.44 5.02
N THR A 187 -7.28 10.91 3.82
CA THR A 187 -8.16 9.88 3.26
C THR A 187 -8.06 8.57 4.06
N LEU A 188 -6.83 8.12 4.32
CA LEU A 188 -6.59 6.91 5.10
C LEU A 188 -7.12 7.03 6.53
N ASP A 189 -6.84 8.15 7.20
CA ASP A 189 -7.29 8.40 8.57
C ASP A 189 -8.83 8.46 8.66
N PHE A 190 -9.50 8.91 7.58
CA PHE A 190 -10.96 8.96 7.51
C PHE A 190 -11.61 7.58 7.30
N TYR A 191 -11.14 6.80 6.30
CA TYR A 191 -11.78 5.52 5.96
C TYR A 191 -11.34 4.37 6.85
N PHE A 192 -10.22 4.51 7.52
CA PHE A 192 -9.59 3.47 8.32
C PHE A 192 -9.19 4.03 9.69
N GLU A 193 -10.18 4.51 10.48
CA GLU A 193 -9.99 5.18 11.78
C GLU A 193 -9.09 4.41 12.77
N GLU A 194 -9.01 3.08 12.66
CA GLU A 194 -8.18 2.21 13.49
C GLU A 194 -6.79 1.88 12.88
N LEU A 195 -6.35 2.63 11.85
CA LEU A 195 -5.03 2.41 11.25
C LEU A 195 -3.90 2.74 12.23
N ASN A 196 -3.61 1.80 13.13
CA ASN A 196 -2.37 1.80 13.90
C ASN A 196 -1.19 1.42 12.99
N ILE A 197 -0.75 2.36 12.15
CA ILE A 197 0.44 2.18 11.31
C ILE A 197 1.66 2.47 12.16
N ASN A 198 2.22 1.41 12.77
CA ASN A 198 3.38 1.51 13.65
C ASN A 198 4.65 1.93 12.88
N SER A 199 4.78 1.53 11.61
CA SER A 199 5.90 1.88 10.74
C SER A 199 6.03 3.38 10.48
N ARG A 200 4.97 4.18 10.64
CA ARG A 200 5.07 5.65 10.61
C ARG A 200 6.06 6.21 11.64
N SER A 201 6.29 5.50 12.74
CA SER A 201 7.26 5.88 13.78
C SER A 201 8.71 5.76 13.32
N PHE A 202 9.00 4.92 12.31
CA PHE A 202 10.35 4.72 11.76
C PHE A 202 10.83 5.87 10.85
N PHE A 203 9.92 6.77 10.47
CA PHE A 203 10.20 7.94 9.61
C PHE A 203 10.33 9.25 10.41
N ARG A 204 10.39 9.16 11.73
CA ARG A 204 10.62 10.30 12.65
C ARG A 204 12.08 10.52 12.96
#